data_761ffcb91a41428cc735cd6e5bbe49e9
#
_entry.id   761ffcb91a41428cc735cd6e5bbe49e9
#
_cell.length_a   1.000
_cell.length_b   1.000
_cell.length_c   1.000
_cell.angle_alpha   90.00
_cell.angle_beta   90.00
_cell.angle_gamma   90.00
#
_symmetry.space_group_name_H-M   'P 1'
#
loop_
_entity.id
_entity.type
_entity.pdbx_description
1 polymer ?
#
loop_
_entity_poly.entity_id
_entity_poly.type
_entity_poly.pdbx_seq_one_letter_code
_entity_poly.pdbx_strand_id
1 'polypeptide(L)'
;ASGSTSQAANVVEAVQSGAKCLLIDEDTCATNFMVRDELMQAVVSGEQEPITPFTLQAGNLYQKQGISIILVAGSSGSYFYIADHVLQMDNYRTYDITEKVKTVIGEKSETGEKKVPVDVDVLFDKDHHRSLKAGKMEKKRDQVKIKQFGKDSFSIGRENVDLKYVEQILDTEQTTALAYCLKTVSYTHLRAHETPEHL
;
A
#
# COMPACT_ATOMS: atom_id res chain seq x y z
N ALA A 1 -11.78 0.67 11.00
CA ALA A 1 -11.16 -0.46 10.28
C ALA A 1 -10.09 -1.08 11.17
N SER A 2 -9.79 -2.36 11.01
CA SER A 2 -8.66 -3.01 11.69
C SER A 2 -7.34 -2.54 11.07
N GLY A 3 -6.21 -2.71 11.78
CA GLY A 3 -4.88 -2.41 11.24
C GLY A 3 -4.59 -3.15 9.94
N SER A 4 -4.95 -4.45 9.87
CA SER A 4 -4.78 -5.27 8.67
C SER A 4 -5.58 -4.76 7.48
N THR A 5 -6.84 -4.34 7.69
CA THR A 5 -7.69 -3.77 6.63
C THR A 5 -7.13 -2.44 6.13
N SER A 6 -6.66 -1.59 7.03
CA SER A 6 -6.06 -0.30 6.66
C SER A 6 -4.77 -0.50 5.87
N GLN A 7 -3.93 -1.44 6.26
CA GLN A 7 -2.69 -1.73 5.56
C GLN A 7 -2.93 -2.34 4.17
N ALA A 8 -3.88 -3.26 4.04
CA ALA A 8 -4.27 -3.79 2.73
C ALA A 8 -4.77 -2.67 1.81
N ALA A 9 -5.59 -1.75 2.32
CA ALA A 9 -6.06 -0.59 1.57
C ALA A 9 -4.88 0.31 1.13
N ASN A 10 -3.92 0.57 2.02
CA ASN A 10 -2.73 1.38 1.70
C ASN A 10 -1.91 0.77 0.55
N VAL A 11 -1.74 -0.55 0.52
CA VAL A 11 -1.04 -1.21 -0.61
C VAL A 11 -1.82 -1.02 -1.91
N VAL A 12 -3.14 -1.22 -1.90
CA VAL A 12 -3.99 -0.99 -3.09
C VAL A 12 -3.87 0.45 -3.57
N GLU A 13 -3.92 1.42 -2.66
CA GLU A 13 -3.80 2.84 -2.97
C GLU A 13 -2.42 3.21 -3.52
N ALA A 14 -1.36 2.64 -2.97
CA ALA A 14 0.01 2.81 -3.48
C ALA A 14 0.13 2.32 -4.94
N VAL A 15 -0.41 1.12 -5.23
CA VAL A 15 -0.45 0.56 -6.58
C VAL A 15 -1.21 1.47 -7.54
N GLN A 16 -2.41 1.91 -7.15
CA GLN A 16 -3.26 2.81 -7.95
C GLN A 16 -2.62 4.19 -8.17
N SER A 17 -1.79 4.64 -7.23
CA SER A 17 -1.02 5.89 -7.33
C SER A 17 0.24 5.74 -8.20
N GLY A 18 0.52 4.54 -8.72
CA GLY A 18 1.64 4.29 -9.62
C GLY A 18 2.97 3.98 -8.91
N ALA A 19 2.94 3.52 -7.67
CA ALA A 19 4.14 3.06 -6.96
C ALA A 19 4.90 2.02 -7.78
N LYS A 20 6.23 2.10 -7.78
CA LYS A 20 7.13 1.16 -8.45
C LYS A 20 7.91 0.30 -7.46
N CYS A 21 7.91 0.69 -6.20
CA CYS A 21 8.56 -0.06 -5.13
C CYS A 21 7.75 0.10 -3.85
N LEU A 22 7.60 -0.99 -3.11
CA LEU A 22 7.05 -1.00 -1.76
C LEU A 22 8.16 -1.30 -0.77
N LEU A 23 8.29 -0.47 0.25
CA LEU A 23 9.19 -0.66 1.37
C LEU A 23 8.33 -1.10 2.57
N ILE A 24 8.60 -2.28 3.09
CA ILE A 24 7.77 -2.91 4.11
C ILE A 24 8.67 -3.37 5.26
N ASP A 25 8.27 -3.02 6.47
CA ASP A 25 8.88 -3.48 7.70
C ASP A 25 7.89 -4.39 8.45
N GLU A 26 8.25 -5.68 8.61
CA GLU A 26 7.39 -6.68 9.23
C GLU A 26 6.96 -6.28 10.63
N ASP A 27 7.88 -5.74 11.44
CA ASP A 27 7.62 -5.45 12.86
C ASP A 27 6.57 -4.34 13.06
N THR A 28 6.44 -3.44 12.10
CA THR A 28 5.46 -2.35 12.12
C THR A 28 4.17 -2.69 11.38
N CYS A 29 4.11 -3.85 10.75
CA CYS A 29 2.99 -4.31 9.96
C CYS A 29 1.98 -5.13 10.78
N ALA A 30 0.74 -5.14 10.31
CA ALA A 30 -0.29 -6.00 10.87
C ALA A 30 -0.04 -7.47 10.47
N THR A 31 0.20 -8.32 11.45
CA THR A 31 0.59 -9.73 11.25
C THR A 31 -0.36 -10.46 10.30
N ASN A 32 -1.68 -10.33 10.48
CA ASN A 32 -2.68 -11.01 9.65
C ASN A 32 -2.69 -10.54 8.18
N PHE A 33 -2.18 -9.34 7.91
CA PHE A 33 -1.98 -8.87 6.55
C PHE A 33 -0.72 -9.47 5.93
N MET A 34 0.35 -9.59 6.71
CA MET A 34 1.65 -10.02 6.21
C MET A 34 1.70 -11.51 5.90
N VAL A 35 1.41 -12.33 6.92
CA VAL A 35 1.51 -13.80 6.86
C VAL A 35 0.31 -14.41 7.54
N ARG A 36 -0.14 -15.54 7.05
CA ARG A 36 -1.14 -16.34 7.70
C ARG A 36 -0.59 -17.71 8.04
N ASP A 37 -0.83 -18.15 9.25
CA ASP A 37 -0.46 -19.47 9.70
C ASP A 37 -1.19 -20.56 8.90
N GLU A 38 -0.47 -21.63 8.53
CA GLU A 38 -1.01 -22.72 7.70
C GLU A 38 -2.18 -23.43 8.34
N LEU A 39 -2.14 -23.59 9.68
CA LEU A 39 -3.23 -24.22 10.42
C LEU A 39 -4.49 -23.34 10.40
N MET A 40 -4.31 -22.03 10.55
CA MET A 40 -5.40 -21.08 10.40
C MET A 40 -6.01 -21.08 8.99
N GLN A 41 -5.18 -21.20 7.95
CA GLN A 41 -5.65 -21.33 6.57
C GLN A 41 -6.44 -22.62 6.33
N ALA A 42 -6.05 -23.71 6.99
CA ALA A 42 -6.73 -25.00 6.88
C ALA A 42 -8.09 -25.03 7.60
N VAL A 43 -8.22 -24.28 8.69
CA VAL A 43 -9.44 -24.28 9.54
C VAL A 43 -10.45 -23.23 9.07
N VAL A 44 -9.96 -22.05 8.66
CA VAL A 44 -10.83 -20.95 8.23
C VAL A 44 -10.73 -20.81 6.71
N SER A 45 -11.84 -21.02 6.03
CA SER A 45 -11.89 -20.94 4.57
C SER A 45 -11.51 -19.53 4.07
N GLY A 46 -10.79 -19.44 2.93
CA GLY A 46 -10.40 -18.17 2.34
C GLY A 46 -11.58 -17.25 1.99
N GLU A 47 -12.77 -17.79 1.76
CA GLU A 47 -14.00 -17.02 1.50
C GLU A 47 -14.51 -16.23 2.73
N GLN A 48 -14.14 -16.66 3.92
CA GLN A 48 -14.49 -15.99 5.17
C GLN A 48 -13.49 -14.91 5.58
N GLU A 49 -12.37 -14.83 4.87
CA GLU A 49 -11.30 -13.90 5.15
C GLU A 49 -11.35 -12.69 4.20
N PRO A 50 -11.56 -11.50 4.74
CA PRO A 50 -11.67 -10.29 3.92
C PRO A 50 -10.32 -9.80 3.36
N ILE A 51 -9.19 -10.37 3.83
CA ILE A 51 -7.85 -9.89 3.50
C ILE A 51 -7.01 -11.06 3.01
N THR A 52 -6.48 -10.93 1.80
CA THR A 52 -5.47 -11.86 1.26
C THR A 52 -4.11 -11.51 1.87
N PRO A 53 -3.38 -12.47 2.48
CA PRO A 53 -2.05 -12.23 3.01
C PRO A 53 -1.08 -11.68 1.97
N PHE A 54 -0.19 -10.79 2.39
CA PHE A 54 0.78 -10.16 1.49
C PHE A 54 1.71 -11.17 0.83
N THR A 55 2.13 -12.22 1.54
CA THR A 55 2.94 -13.32 0.98
C THR A 55 2.31 -14.02 -0.21
N LEU A 56 0.98 -14.02 -0.31
CA LEU A 56 0.25 -14.61 -1.45
C LEU A 56 0.03 -13.61 -2.61
N GLN A 57 0.32 -12.34 -2.39
CA GLN A 57 0.12 -11.26 -3.38
C GLN A 57 1.44 -10.76 -3.98
N ALA A 58 2.55 -10.97 -3.28
CA ALA A 58 3.85 -10.39 -3.61
C ALA A 58 4.32 -10.77 -5.03
N GLY A 59 4.18 -12.05 -5.42
CA GLY A 59 4.52 -12.51 -6.76
C GLY A 59 3.72 -11.81 -7.85
N ASN A 60 2.41 -11.64 -7.67
CA ASN A 60 1.57 -10.91 -8.61
C ASN A 60 1.90 -9.42 -8.69
N LEU A 61 2.19 -8.79 -7.55
CA LEU A 61 2.64 -7.39 -7.52
C LEU A 61 3.91 -7.21 -8.35
N TYR A 62 4.87 -8.11 -8.22
CA TYR A 62 6.11 -8.07 -8.99
C TYR A 62 5.89 -8.43 -10.46
N GLN A 63 5.35 -9.61 -10.75
CA GLN A 63 5.29 -10.16 -12.11
C GLN A 63 4.27 -9.46 -12.99
N LYS A 64 3.06 -9.18 -12.46
CA LYS A 64 1.97 -8.59 -13.26
C LYS A 64 1.93 -7.07 -13.15
N GLN A 65 2.34 -6.51 -12.02
CA GLN A 65 2.25 -5.07 -11.79
C GLN A 65 3.60 -4.36 -11.95
N GLY A 66 4.72 -5.11 -12.01
CA GLY A 66 6.07 -4.55 -12.13
C GLY A 66 6.46 -3.71 -10.93
N ILE A 67 6.02 -4.13 -9.72
CA ILE A 67 6.31 -3.43 -8.48
C ILE A 67 7.37 -4.21 -7.72
N SER A 68 8.52 -3.60 -7.47
CA SER A 68 9.57 -4.16 -6.63
C SER A 68 9.16 -4.11 -5.15
N ILE A 69 9.63 -5.08 -4.37
CA ILE A 69 9.34 -5.16 -2.94
C ILE A 69 10.64 -5.28 -2.18
N ILE A 70 10.84 -4.41 -1.19
CA ILE A 70 11.92 -4.51 -0.22
C ILE A 70 11.26 -4.73 1.13
N LEU A 71 11.51 -5.90 1.72
CA LEU A 71 10.92 -6.31 2.99
C LEU A 71 12.02 -6.50 4.03
N VAL A 72 11.89 -5.83 5.16
CA VAL A 72 12.67 -6.10 6.37
C VAL A 72 11.87 -7.08 7.22
N ALA A 73 12.46 -8.23 7.54
CA ALA A 73 11.80 -9.28 8.30
C ALA A 73 12.73 -9.87 9.36
N GLY A 74 12.20 -10.09 10.55
CA GLY A 74 12.92 -10.63 11.67
C GLY A 74 12.34 -11.92 12.24
N SER A 75 11.06 -12.20 12.00
CA SER A 75 10.35 -13.26 12.71
C SER A 75 9.89 -14.42 11.84
N SER A 76 9.57 -14.22 10.56
CA SER A 76 8.98 -15.26 9.72
C SER A 76 9.86 -15.68 8.54
N GLY A 77 10.16 -16.99 8.48
CA GLY A 77 10.81 -17.59 7.32
C GLY A 77 9.92 -17.77 6.09
N SER A 78 8.63 -17.44 6.18
CA SER A 78 7.70 -17.55 5.05
C SER A 78 8.07 -16.63 3.87
N TYR A 79 8.73 -15.52 4.16
CA TYR A 79 9.20 -14.57 3.14
C TYR A 79 10.31 -15.13 2.25
N PHE A 80 11.07 -16.11 2.73
CA PHE A 80 12.13 -16.73 1.93
C PHE A 80 11.60 -17.45 0.70
N TYR A 81 10.35 -17.91 0.73
CA TYR A 81 9.73 -18.60 -0.42
C TYR A 81 9.35 -17.66 -1.56
N ILE A 82 9.23 -16.37 -1.28
CA ILE A 82 8.83 -15.35 -2.27
C ILE A 82 9.96 -14.39 -2.64
N ALA A 83 11.12 -14.50 -1.97
CA ALA A 83 12.24 -13.58 -2.18
C ALA A 83 13.15 -14.06 -3.31
N ASP A 84 13.48 -13.17 -4.25
CA ASP A 84 14.51 -13.40 -5.27
C ASP A 84 15.93 -13.25 -4.69
N HIS A 85 16.09 -12.29 -3.77
CA HIS A 85 17.33 -11.96 -3.09
C HIS A 85 17.11 -11.88 -1.59
N VAL A 86 18.06 -12.44 -0.83
CA VAL A 86 18.01 -12.41 0.65
C VAL A 86 19.32 -11.87 1.19
N LEU A 87 19.22 -10.75 1.92
CA LEU A 87 20.33 -10.09 2.58
C LEU A 87 20.18 -10.25 4.08
N GLN A 88 21.22 -10.75 4.74
CA GLN A 88 21.32 -10.82 6.18
C GLN A 88 22.07 -9.61 6.72
N MET A 89 21.51 -8.95 7.73
CA MET A 89 22.20 -7.91 8.49
C MET A 89 22.81 -8.55 9.76
N ASP A 90 24.11 -8.46 9.92
CA ASP A 90 24.81 -8.91 11.12
C ASP A 90 25.87 -7.86 11.52
N ASN A 91 25.79 -7.36 12.76
CA ASN A 91 26.71 -6.34 13.29
C ASN A 91 26.92 -5.16 12.33
N TYR A 92 25.83 -4.60 11.79
CA TYR A 92 25.83 -3.49 10.83
C TYR A 92 26.51 -3.80 9.48
N ARG A 93 26.72 -5.06 9.16
CA ARG A 93 27.26 -5.53 7.87
C ARG A 93 26.19 -6.31 7.12
N THR A 94 26.17 -6.18 5.83
CA THR A 94 25.23 -6.86 4.94
C THR A 94 25.92 -8.04 4.26
N TYR A 95 25.29 -9.20 4.30
CA TYR A 95 25.74 -10.43 3.65
C TYR A 95 24.66 -10.94 2.71
N ASP A 96 25.03 -11.25 1.48
CA ASP A 96 24.13 -11.95 0.58
C ASP A 96 24.08 -13.45 0.98
N ILE A 97 22.91 -13.92 1.38
CA ILE A 97 22.67 -15.31 1.78
C ILE A 97 21.67 -16.02 0.86
N THR A 98 21.41 -15.46 -0.31
CA THR A 98 20.38 -15.94 -1.26
C THR A 98 20.57 -17.44 -1.58
N GLU A 99 21.77 -17.86 -1.93
CA GLU A 99 22.02 -19.27 -2.29
C GLU A 99 21.89 -20.21 -1.08
N LYS A 100 22.30 -19.78 0.11
CA LYS A 100 22.10 -20.54 1.35
C LYS A 100 20.60 -20.76 1.61
N VAL A 101 19.80 -19.73 1.45
CA VAL A 101 18.34 -19.82 1.64
C VAL A 101 17.70 -20.73 0.62
N LYS A 102 18.07 -20.65 -0.67
CA LYS A 102 17.58 -21.54 -1.72
C LYS A 102 17.90 -23.01 -1.44
N THR A 103 19.12 -23.31 -0.97
CA THR A 103 19.51 -24.67 -0.58
C THR A 103 18.62 -25.21 0.53
N VAL A 104 18.44 -24.45 1.61
CA VAL A 104 17.57 -24.87 2.75
C VAL A 104 16.12 -25.07 2.32
N ILE A 105 15.59 -24.20 1.44
CA ILE A 105 14.24 -24.35 0.90
C ILE A 105 14.13 -25.61 0.04
N GLY A 106 15.12 -25.90 -0.81
CA GLY A 106 15.17 -27.09 -1.64
C GLY A 106 15.14 -28.37 -0.80
N GLU A 107 15.99 -28.47 0.21
CA GLU A 107 16.03 -29.60 1.14
C GLU A 107 14.67 -29.82 1.85
N LYS A 108 14.02 -28.75 2.31
CA LYS A 108 12.68 -28.83 2.94
C LYS A 108 11.59 -29.24 1.97
N SER A 109 11.68 -28.81 0.71
CA SER A 109 10.71 -29.19 -0.33
C SER A 109 10.80 -30.67 -0.69
N GLU A 110 11.99 -31.26 -0.67
CA GLU A 110 12.20 -32.68 -0.92
C GLU A 110 11.66 -33.56 0.24
N THR A 111 11.71 -33.06 1.48
CA THR A 111 11.14 -33.75 2.65
C THR A 111 9.61 -33.60 2.78
N GLY A 112 8.99 -32.84 1.89
CA GLY A 112 7.53 -32.59 1.91
C GLY A 112 7.04 -31.70 3.05
N GLU A 113 7.95 -31.05 3.76
CA GLU A 113 7.62 -30.28 4.96
C GLU A 113 7.01 -28.90 4.71
N LYS A 114 7.12 -28.37 3.48
CA LYS A 114 6.46 -27.10 3.15
C LYS A 114 6.09 -26.95 1.70
N LYS A 115 4.85 -26.57 1.45
CA LYS A 115 4.40 -26.09 0.12
C LYS A 115 4.75 -24.62 -0.04
N VAL A 116 5.31 -24.26 -1.20
CA VAL A 116 5.45 -22.85 -1.62
C VAL A 116 4.06 -22.22 -1.60
N PRO A 117 3.90 -21.01 -1.04
CA PRO A 117 2.63 -20.30 -1.08
C PRO A 117 2.15 -20.18 -2.55
N VAL A 118 0.94 -20.61 -2.82
CA VAL A 118 0.34 -20.43 -4.15
C VAL A 118 -0.06 -18.97 -4.25
N ASP A 119 0.45 -18.32 -5.28
CA ASP A 119 0.14 -16.93 -5.56
C ASP A 119 -1.34 -16.78 -5.90
N VAL A 120 -2.01 -15.85 -5.21
CA VAL A 120 -3.44 -15.57 -5.44
C VAL A 120 -3.57 -14.42 -6.42
N ASP A 121 -4.38 -14.61 -7.43
CA ASP A 121 -4.62 -13.57 -8.43
C ASP A 121 -5.47 -12.44 -7.85
N VAL A 122 -4.81 -11.44 -7.28
CA VAL A 122 -5.45 -10.23 -6.80
C VAL A 122 -5.44 -9.21 -7.94
N LEU A 123 -6.62 -8.83 -8.38
CA LEU A 123 -6.79 -7.81 -9.41
C LEU A 123 -6.51 -6.43 -8.81
N PHE A 124 -5.31 -5.91 -9.09
CA PHE A 124 -5.01 -4.51 -8.87
C PHE A 124 -5.34 -3.74 -10.14
N ASP A 125 -6.42 -2.99 -10.12
CA ASP A 125 -6.79 -2.14 -11.24
C ASP A 125 -5.92 -0.87 -11.26
N LYS A 126 -4.90 -0.86 -12.11
CA LYS A 126 -4.02 0.31 -12.30
C LYS A 126 -4.72 1.46 -13.03
N ASP A 127 -5.72 1.13 -13.84
CA ASP A 127 -6.43 2.10 -14.67
C ASP A 127 -7.64 2.70 -13.94
N HIS A 128 -7.77 2.42 -12.64
CA HIS A 128 -8.85 2.94 -11.83
C HIS A 128 -8.69 4.43 -11.58
N HIS A 129 -9.14 5.23 -12.54
CA HIS A 129 -9.20 6.68 -12.38
C HIS A 129 -10.24 7.04 -11.31
N ARG A 130 -9.76 7.36 -10.12
CA ARG A 130 -10.62 7.91 -9.07
C ARG A 130 -11.03 9.32 -9.46
N SER A 131 -12.29 9.52 -9.79
CA SER A 131 -12.84 10.85 -9.94
C SER A 131 -13.38 11.35 -8.60
N LEU A 132 -12.84 12.46 -8.12
CA LEU A 132 -13.37 13.16 -6.95
C LEU A 132 -14.69 13.83 -7.33
N LYS A 133 -15.81 13.43 -6.71
CA LYS A 133 -17.08 14.12 -6.87
C LYS A 133 -17.03 15.46 -6.13
N ALA A 134 -16.72 16.50 -6.83
CA ALA A 134 -16.62 17.86 -6.28
C ALA A 134 -17.98 18.46 -5.82
N GLY A 135 -19.09 17.75 -6.00
CA GLY A 135 -20.45 18.23 -5.68
C GLY A 135 -20.72 18.48 -4.19
N LYS A 136 -19.82 18.05 -3.30
CA LYS A 136 -19.91 18.37 -1.86
C LYS A 136 -19.07 19.58 -1.47
N MET A 137 -18.20 20.08 -2.34
CA MET A 137 -17.46 21.33 -2.09
C MET A 137 -18.34 22.52 -2.47
N GLU A 138 -18.33 23.58 -1.66
CA GLU A 138 -19.24 24.74 -1.80
C GLU A 138 -19.25 25.33 -3.21
N LYS A 139 -20.47 25.69 -3.69
CA LYS A 139 -20.72 26.21 -5.04
C LYS A 139 -20.05 27.56 -5.41
N LYS A 140 -19.49 28.28 -4.43
CA LYS A 140 -18.74 29.54 -4.63
C LYS A 140 -17.25 29.33 -4.39
N ARG A 141 -16.55 28.88 -5.40
CA ARG A 141 -15.18 28.32 -5.33
C ARG A 141 -14.06 29.32 -5.25
N ASP A 142 -14.21 30.50 -5.80
CA ASP A 142 -13.16 31.54 -5.72
C ASP A 142 -12.91 32.05 -4.30
N GLN A 143 -13.78 31.67 -3.35
CA GLN A 143 -13.70 32.06 -1.93
C GLN A 143 -13.38 30.91 -0.99
N VAL A 144 -13.09 29.71 -1.48
CA VAL A 144 -12.73 28.59 -0.61
C VAL A 144 -11.41 28.91 0.08
N LYS A 145 -11.49 29.22 1.36
CA LYS A 145 -10.34 29.50 2.19
C LYS A 145 -9.65 28.21 2.61
N ILE A 146 -8.33 28.17 2.47
CA ILE A 146 -7.48 27.15 3.04
C ILE A 146 -6.94 27.69 4.35
N LYS A 147 -7.01 26.87 5.40
CA LYS A 147 -6.33 27.11 6.67
C LYS A 147 -5.53 25.87 7.03
N GLN A 148 -4.28 26.07 7.36
CA GLN A 148 -3.37 25.03 7.78
C GLN A 148 -3.26 25.04 9.31
N PHE A 149 -3.19 23.84 9.91
CA PHE A 149 -3.04 23.64 11.34
C PHE A 149 -1.81 22.75 11.60
N GLY A 150 -0.63 23.34 11.51
CA GLY A 150 0.62 22.60 11.57
C GLY A 150 0.80 21.64 10.39
N LYS A 151 1.57 20.56 10.57
CA LYS A 151 1.80 19.55 9.54
C LYS A 151 0.67 18.51 9.46
N ASP A 152 -0.11 18.38 10.52
CA ASP A 152 -0.99 17.24 10.72
C ASP A 152 -2.42 17.45 10.21
N SER A 153 -2.79 18.69 9.83
CA SER A 153 -4.13 18.95 9.30
C SER A 153 -4.26 20.28 8.57
N PHE A 154 -5.28 20.35 7.73
CA PHE A 154 -5.71 21.59 7.09
C PHE A 154 -7.22 21.58 6.87
N SER A 155 -7.81 22.76 6.64
CA SER A 155 -9.21 22.86 6.23
C SER A 155 -9.34 23.46 4.84
N ILE A 156 -10.32 22.97 4.07
CA ILE A 156 -10.76 23.55 2.79
C ILE A 156 -12.23 23.92 2.97
N GLY A 157 -12.51 25.22 3.03
CA GLY A 157 -13.85 25.70 3.33
C GLY A 157 -14.29 25.28 4.74
N ARG A 158 -15.28 24.39 4.82
CA ARG A 158 -15.78 23.84 6.08
C ARG A 158 -15.29 22.44 6.39
N GLU A 159 -14.62 21.79 5.45
CA GLU A 159 -14.14 20.42 5.60
C GLU A 159 -12.73 20.43 6.21
N ASN A 160 -12.52 19.59 7.22
CA ASN A 160 -11.22 19.36 7.82
C ASN A 160 -10.61 18.06 7.24
N VAL A 161 -9.34 18.15 6.87
CA VAL A 161 -8.54 16.99 6.42
C VAL A 161 -7.52 16.71 7.51
N ASP A 162 -7.61 15.53 8.10
CA ASP A 162 -6.68 15.05 9.12
C ASP A 162 -5.59 14.21 8.43
N LEU A 163 -4.34 14.58 8.64
CA LEU A 163 -3.14 13.95 8.09
C LEU A 163 -2.26 13.32 9.18
N LYS A 164 -2.74 13.26 10.41
CA LYS A 164 -1.97 12.80 11.57
C LYS A 164 -1.28 11.45 11.37
N TYR A 165 -1.86 10.57 10.58
CA TYR A 165 -1.33 9.24 10.32
C TYR A 165 -0.65 9.11 8.94
N VAL A 166 -0.39 10.22 8.26
CA VAL A 166 0.36 10.24 6.99
C VAL A 166 1.82 10.55 7.31
N GLU A 167 2.57 9.50 7.59
CA GLU A 167 3.97 9.59 8.07
C GLU A 167 4.93 10.22 7.04
N GLN A 168 4.55 10.23 5.76
CA GLN A 168 5.33 10.82 4.68
C GLN A 168 5.37 12.35 4.71
N ILE A 169 4.48 12.96 5.49
CA ILE A 169 4.48 14.42 5.65
C ILE A 169 5.44 14.81 6.78
N LEU A 170 6.56 15.42 6.40
CA LEU A 170 7.63 15.79 7.31
C LEU A 170 7.51 17.22 7.79
N ASP A 171 6.98 18.13 6.97
CA ASP A 171 6.89 19.56 7.26
C ASP A 171 5.57 20.20 6.82
N THR A 172 5.38 21.45 7.25
CA THR A 172 4.16 22.22 7.04
C THR A 172 3.97 22.65 5.60
N GLU A 173 5.05 22.81 4.84
CA GLU A 173 5.03 23.20 3.44
C GLU A 173 4.42 22.10 2.57
N GLN A 174 4.67 20.84 2.89
CA GLN A 174 4.06 19.69 2.22
C GLN A 174 2.55 19.67 2.47
N THR A 175 2.10 19.92 3.69
CA THR A 175 0.67 20.04 4.04
C THR A 175 0.02 21.19 3.28
N THR A 176 0.70 22.31 3.19
CA THR A 176 0.23 23.48 2.41
C THR A 176 0.10 23.15 0.94
N ALA A 177 1.14 22.53 0.34
CA ALA A 177 1.13 22.13 -1.06
C ALA A 177 -0.02 21.17 -1.34
N LEU A 178 -0.23 20.17 -0.48
CA LEU A 178 -1.31 19.20 -0.61
C LEU A 178 -2.70 19.88 -0.58
N ALA A 179 -2.90 20.84 0.31
CA ALA A 179 -4.14 21.59 0.40
C ALA A 179 -4.43 22.40 -0.87
N TYR A 180 -3.40 23.04 -1.45
CA TYR A 180 -3.52 23.76 -2.72
C TYR A 180 -3.70 22.83 -3.92
N CYS A 181 -3.02 21.67 -3.96
CA CYS A 181 -3.24 20.65 -4.97
C CYS A 181 -4.69 20.18 -4.96
N LEU A 182 -5.23 19.85 -3.79
CA LEU A 182 -6.61 19.39 -3.66
C LEU A 182 -7.61 20.47 -4.10
N LYS A 183 -7.36 21.74 -3.77
CA LYS A 183 -8.16 22.88 -4.26
C LYS A 183 -8.12 22.96 -5.79
N THR A 184 -6.94 22.84 -6.39
CA THR A 184 -6.74 22.95 -7.84
C THR A 184 -7.42 21.79 -8.59
N VAL A 185 -7.25 20.55 -8.12
CA VAL A 185 -7.91 19.38 -8.71
C VAL A 185 -9.42 19.50 -8.66
N SER A 186 -9.96 19.96 -7.53
CA SER A 186 -11.41 20.19 -7.39
C SER A 186 -11.93 21.26 -8.37
N TYR A 187 -11.10 22.22 -8.75
CA TYR A 187 -11.43 23.27 -9.71
C TYR A 187 -11.33 22.81 -11.17
N THR A 188 -10.27 22.07 -11.53
CA THR A 188 -10.02 21.64 -12.92
C THR A 188 -11.00 20.57 -13.37
N HIS A 189 -11.36 19.61 -12.51
CA HIS A 189 -12.34 18.57 -12.84
C HIS A 189 -13.75 19.13 -13.12
N LEU A 190 -14.09 20.27 -12.57
CA LEU A 190 -15.39 20.89 -12.82
C LEU A 190 -15.44 21.71 -14.10
N ARG A 191 -14.32 22.25 -14.56
CA ARG A 191 -14.24 22.87 -15.89
C ARG A 191 -14.23 21.83 -17.03
N ALA A 192 -13.70 20.63 -16.80
CA ALA A 192 -13.72 19.57 -17.80
C ALA A 192 -15.13 19.03 -18.12
N HIS A 193 -16.10 19.26 -17.21
CA HIS A 193 -17.52 18.91 -17.41
C HIS A 193 -18.39 20.09 -17.86
N GLU A 194 -17.85 21.29 -17.88
CA GLU A 194 -18.48 22.45 -18.54
C GLU A 194 -17.92 22.53 -19.96
N THR A 195 -18.22 21.53 -20.80
CA THR A 195 -18.04 21.66 -22.25
C THR A 195 -19.00 22.73 -22.77
N PRO A 196 -18.54 23.60 -23.67
CA PRO A 196 -19.34 24.72 -24.16
C PRO A 196 -20.39 24.22 -25.13
N GLU A 197 -21.60 23.98 -24.67
CA GLU A 197 -22.78 23.89 -25.54
C GLU A 197 -23.50 25.25 -25.70
N HIS A 198 -22.86 26.33 -25.36
CA HIS A 198 -23.37 27.69 -25.60
C HIS A 198 -22.25 28.59 -26.09
N LEU A 199 -21.90 28.44 -27.37
CA LEU A 199 -21.39 29.49 -28.25
C LEU A 199 -22.12 29.37 -29.56
#